data_568eebfa7dcf628c1787e53a46b4553f
#
_entry.id   568eebfa7dcf628c1787e53a46b4553f
#
_cell.length_a   1.000
_cell.length_b   1.000
_cell.length_c   1.000
_cell.angle_alpha   90.00
_cell.angle_beta   90.00
_cell.angle_gamma   90.00
#
_symmetry.space_group_name_H-M   'P 1'
#
loop_
_entity.id
_entity.type
_entity.pdbx_description
1 polymer ?
#
loop_
_entity_poly.entity_id
_entity_poly.type
_entity_poly.pdbx_seq_one_letter_code
_entity_poly.pdbx_strand_id
1 'polypeptide(L)'
;MSESAGEPVSESAPSTAQPAPPVLLIGVRLSAKGDAGELFADAKAVEAAGADSLWFDAADGDPYVVLAALAAVTWRVRLVARGAPTDVAARETCANLARGRLVVAEESEERWTESAFPASRLAWDDLRNASTAAGAAGVVLPNDPRLIDLLRNPDIIEARDDLKLSFG
;
A
#
# COMPACT_ATOMS: atom_id res chain seq x y z
N MET A 1 -73.92 -5.02 6.86
CA MET A 1 -73.09 -3.83 6.83
C MET A 1 -71.92 -4.08 7.81
N SER A 2 -70.83 -4.51 7.28
CA SER A 2 -69.60 -4.68 8.06
C SER A 2 -68.46 -4.04 7.30
N GLU A 3 -67.99 -2.93 7.83
CA GLU A 3 -66.89 -2.12 7.35
C GLU A 3 -65.59 -2.78 7.78
N SER A 4 -64.80 -3.23 6.79
CA SER A 4 -63.46 -3.78 7.02
C SER A 4 -62.47 -2.61 6.93
N ALA A 5 -61.92 -2.22 8.06
CA ALA A 5 -60.85 -1.24 8.18
C ALA A 5 -59.56 -1.85 7.65
N GLY A 6 -59.04 -1.28 6.55
CA GLY A 6 -57.71 -1.61 6.02
C GLY A 6 -56.60 -1.03 6.89
N GLU A 7 -55.72 -1.90 7.35
CA GLU A 7 -54.46 -1.51 8.07
C GLU A 7 -53.50 -0.82 7.09
N PRO A 8 -52.83 0.26 7.49
CA PRO A 8 -51.80 0.88 6.68
C PRO A 8 -50.51 0.00 6.72
N VAL A 9 -50.12 -0.47 5.52
CA VAL A 9 -48.82 -1.12 5.28
C VAL A 9 -47.74 -0.08 5.51
N SER A 10 -46.96 -0.29 6.56
CA SER A 10 -45.74 0.49 6.87
C SER A 10 -44.69 0.19 5.82
N GLU A 11 -44.52 1.11 4.88
CA GLU A 11 -43.47 1.08 3.85
C GLU A 11 -42.10 1.36 4.51
N SER A 12 -41.37 0.30 4.78
CA SER A 12 -39.99 0.38 5.30
C SER A 12 -39.11 1.02 4.24
N ALA A 13 -38.67 2.26 4.49
CA ALA A 13 -37.69 2.95 3.64
C ALA A 13 -36.42 2.12 3.51
N PRO A 14 -35.81 2.05 2.30
CA PRO A 14 -34.57 1.33 2.10
C PRO A 14 -33.48 2.00 2.93
N SER A 15 -32.88 1.22 3.83
CA SER A 15 -31.72 1.61 4.61
C SER A 15 -30.58 1.93 3.64
N THR A 16 -30.23 3.21 3.53
CA THR A 16 -29.07 3.65 2.75
C THR A 16 -27.81 3.13 3.43
N ALA A 17 -27.36 1.98 3.00
CA ALA A 17 -26.10 1.40 3.47
C ALA A 17 -24.99 2.42 3.21
N GLN A 18 -24.43 2.98 4.27
CA GLN A 18 -23.32 3.91 4.19
C GLN A 18 -22.15 3.16 3.55
N PRO A 19 -21.53 3.67 2.45
CA PRO A 19 -20.41 3.00 1.84
C PRO A 19 -19.30 2.79 2.89
N ALA A 20 -18.75 1.58 2.92
CA ALA A 20 -17.63 1.29 3.81
C ALA A 20 -16.49 2.30 3.55
N PRO A 21 -15.81 2.78 4.59
CA PRO A 21 -14.71 3.73 4.39
C PRO A 21 -13.67 3.11 3.45
N PRO A 22 -13.10 3.91 2.53
CA PRO A 22 -12.09 3.41 1.61
C PRO A 22 -10.91 2.83 2.40
N VAL A 23 -10.52 1.61 2.03
CA VAL A 23 -9.35 0.95 2.64
C VAL A 23 -8.11 1.69 2.16
N LEU A 24 -7.34 2.27 3.09
CA LEU A 24 -6.09 2.95 2.78
C LEU A 24 -5.04 1.93 2.32
N LEU A 25 -4.51 2.10 1.12
CA LEU A 25 -3.53 1.20 0.53
C LEU A 25 -2.14 1.43 1.14
N ILE A 26 -1.31 0.38 1.16
CA ILE A 26 0.07 0.46 1.67
C ILE A 26 1.05 0.21 0.54
N GLY A 27 1.81 1.24 0.22
CA GLY A 27 2.95 1.19 -0.69
C GLY A 27 4.27 1.04 0.08
N VAL A 28 5.22 0.35 -0.51
CA VAL A 28 6.55 0.16 0.08
C VAL A 28 7.61 0.67 -0.87
N ARG A 29 8.42 1.62 -0.39
CA ARG A 29 9.55 2.14 -1.14
C ARG A 29 10.77 1.24 -0.94
N LEU A 30 11.22 0.64 -2.03
CA LEU A 30 12.44 -0.16 -2.10
C LEU A 30 13.63 0.69 -2.56
N SER A 31 14.82 0.28 -2.20
CA SER A 31 16.09 0.88 -2.64
C SER A 31 17.00 -0.22 -3.20
N ALA A 32 17.69 0.07 -4.30
CA ALA A 32 18.68 -0.85 -4.88
C ALA A 32 20.07 -0.72 -4.23
N LYS A 33 20.16 -0.07 -3.07
CA LYS A 33 21.41 0.04 -2.32
C LYS A 33 21.68 -1.27 -1.58
N GLY A 34 22.31 -2.22 -2.24
CA GLY A 34 22.60 -3.52 -1.66
C GLY A 34 22.69 -4.63 -2.69
N ASP A 35 22.58 -5.85 -2.22
CA ASP A 35 22.58 -7.03 -3.07
C ASP A 35 21.22 -7.22 -3.77
N ALA A 36 21.25 -7.55 -5.07
CA ALA A 36 20.04 -7.76 -5.84
C ALA A 36 19.18 -8.93 -5.31
N GLY A 37 19.80 -9.93 -4.72
CA GLY A 37 19.10 -11.06 -4.10
C GLY A 37 18.31 -10.64 -2.86
N GLU A 38 18.85 -9.72 -2.05
CA GLU A 38 18.13 -9.12 -0.92
C GLU A 38 16.93 -8.32 -1.40
N LEU A 39 17.10 -7.48 -2.43
CA LEU A 39 16.00 -6.71 -3.01
C LEU A 39 14.86 -7.61 -3.49
N PHE A 40 15.17 -8.73 -4.14
CA PHE A 40 14.16 -9.69 -4.61
C PHE A 40 13.49 -10.44 -3.45
N ALA A 41 14.25 -10.79 -2.42
CA ALA A 41 13.70 -11.40 -1.21
C ALA A 41 12.75 -10.46 -0.49
N ASP A 42 13.14 -9.20 -0.32
CA ASP A 42 12.31 -8.15 0.27
C ASP A 42 11.00 -7.93 -0.52
N ALA A 43 11.10 -7.80 -1.84
CA ALA A 43 9.91 -7.62 -2.68
C ALA A 43 8.91 -8.77 -2.54
N LYS A 44 9.39 -10.01 -2.51
CA LYS A 44 8.55 -11.20 -2.28
C LYS A 44 7.93 -11.21 -0.89
N ALA A 45 8.73 -10.89 0.14
CA ALA A 45 8.27 -10.89 1.52
C ALA A 45 7.20 -9.81 1.75
N VAL A 46 7.41 -8.62 1.20
CA VAL A 46 6.49 -7.48 1.29
C VAL A 46 5.18 -7.78 0.54
N GLU A 47 5.25 -8.36 -0.67
CA GLU A 47 4.06 -8.81 -1.40
C GLU A 47 3.30 -9.90 -0.64
N ALA A 48 4.01 -10.89 -0.09
CA ALA A 48 3.41 -11.97 0.69
C ALA A 48 2.78 -11.47 1.99
N ALA A 49 3.29 -10.38 2.56
CA ALA A 49 2.75 -9.74 3.74
C ALA A 49 1.51 -8.88 3.46
N GLY A 50 1.21 -8.58 2.19
CA GLY A 50 -0.03 -7.89 1.80
C GLY A 50 0.15 -6.42 1.39
N ALA A 51 1.35 -5.98 1.04
CA ALA A 51 1.53 -4.66 0.44
C ALA A 51 0.78 -4.54 -0.90
N ASP A 52 0.25 -3.35 -1.17
CA ASP A 52 -0.51 -3.04 -2.38
C ASP A 52 0.38 -2.58 -3.54
N SER A 53 1.52 -1.95 -3.23
CA SER A 53 2.43 -1.44 -4.25
C SER A 53 3.90 -1.42 -3.80
N LEU A 54 4.81 -1.64 -4.75
CA LEU A 54 6.26 -1.44 -4.59
C LEU A 54 6.65 -0.20 -5.37
N TRP A 55 7.35 0.70 -4.71
CA TRP A 55 7.78 1.99 -5.26
C TRP A 55 9.29 1.99 -5.45
N PHE A 56 9.73 2.46 -6.61
CA PHE A 56 11.13 2.65 -6.88
C PHE A 56 11.39 4.03 -7.49
N ASP A 57 12.41 4.70 -6.96
CA ASP A 57 12.74 6.09 -7.25
C ASP A 57 13.91 6.17 -8.24
N ALA A 58 13.84 7.05 -9.22
CA ALA A 58 14.94 7.30 -10.14
C ALA A 58 16.22 7.81 -9.46
N ALA A 59 16.11 8.37 -8.26
CA ALA A 59 17.26 8.75 -7.45
C ALA A 59 18.11 7.56 -6.99
N ASP A 60 17.53 6.35 -6.96
CA ASP A 60 18.21 5.11 -6.56
C ASP A 60 18.64 4.23 -7.76
N GLY A 61 18.39 4.67 -9.00
CA GLY A 61 18.72 3.96 -10.25
C GLY A 61 17.64 4.07 -11.31
N ASP A 62 17.77 3.31 -12.40
CA ASP A 62 16.72 3.27 -13.42
C ASP A 62 15.52 2.47 -12.92
N PRO A 63 14.36 3.12 -12.67
CA PRO A 63 13.20 2.45 -12.12
C PRO A 63 12.62 1.39 -13.06
N TYR A 64 12.67 1.56 -14.37
CA TYR A 64 12.13 0.57 -15.29
C TYR A 64 12.93 -0.73 -15.29
N VAL A 65 14.27 -0.64 -15.21
CA VAL A 65 15.13 -1.83 -15.12
C VAL A 65 14.88 -2.59 -13.85
N VAL A 66 14.83 -1.90 -12.70
CA VAL A 66 14.59 -2.53 -11.40
C VAL A 66 13.20 -3.11 -11.31
N LEU A 67 12.17 -2.35 -11.69
CA LEU A 67 10.78 -2.82 -11.64
C LEU A 67 10.52 -3.97 -12.61
N ALA A 68 11.19 -4.02 -13.76
CA ALA A 68 11.13 -5.17 -14.67
C ALA A 68 11.68 -6.44 -14.01
N ALA A 69 12.80 -6.33 -13.28
CA ALA A 69 13.36 -7.44 -12.51
C ALA A 69 12.41 -7.86 -11.37
N LEU A 70 11.82 -6.90 -10.63
CA LEU A 70 10.83 -7.17 -9.60
C LEU A 70 9.55 -7.82 -10.16
N ALA A 71 9.15 -7.45 -11.38
CA ALA A 71 8.00 -8.06 -12.05
C ALA A 71 8.17 -9.57 -12.27
N ALA A 72 9.40 -10.05 -12.40
CA ALA A 72 9.70 -11.47 -12.57
C ALA A 72 9.54 -12.29 -11.27
N VAL A 73 9.58 -11.63 -10.11
CA VAL A 73 9.54 -12.29 -8.80
C VAL A 73 8.30 -11.96 -7.97
N THR A 74 7.43 -11.08 -8.48
CA THR A 74 6.16 -10.68 -7.85
C THR A 74 4.98 -10.89 -8.80
N TRP A 75 3.75 -11.02 -8.27
CA TRP A 75 2.58 -11.42 -9.07
C TRP A 75 1.38 -10.48 -8.95
N ARG A 76 1.17 -9.84 -7.80
CA ARG A 76 -0.05 -9.07 -7.48
C ARG A 76 0.21 -7.60 -7.23
N VAL A 77 1.32 -7.31 -6.57
CA VAL A 77 1.66 -5.96 -6.13
C VAL A 77 1.85 -5.03 -7.32
N ARG A 78 1.32 -3.82 -7.24
CA ARG A 78 1.56 -2.77 -8.24
C ARG A 78 3.02 -2.34 -8.20
N LEU A 79 3.60 -2.05 -9.35
CA LEU A 79 4.99 -1.63 -9.52
C LEU A 79 4.99 -0.15 -9.92
N VAL A 80 5.43 0.71 -9.03
CA VAL A 80 5.32 2.17 -9.21
C VAL A 80 6.69 2.77 -9.48
N ALA A 81 6.85 3.33 -10.68
CA ALA A 81 8.02 4.09 -11.08
C ALA A 81 7.82 5.57 -10.72
N ARG A 82 8.79 6.18 -10.03
CA ARG A 82 8.79 7.60 -9.70
C ARG A 82 10.04 8.30 -10.24
N GLY A 83 9.87 9.52 -10.78
CA GLY A 83 10.95 10.28 -11.40
C GLY A 83 11.56 9.56 -12.61
N ALA A 84 10.79 8.66 -13.23
CA ALA A 84 11.29 7.78 -14.27
C ALA A 84 11.72 8.56 -15.52
N PRO A 85 12.80 8.13 -16.18
CA PRO A 85 13.23 8.75 -17.44
C PRO A 85 12.20 8.51 -18.54
N THR A 86 12.22 9.36 -19.57
CA THR A 86 11.34 9.26 -20.74
C THR A 86 11.78 8.20 -21.75
N ASP A 87 12.51 7.17 -21.33
CA ASP A 87 12.91 6.06 -22.21
C ASP A 87 11.71 5.15 -22.51
N VAL A 88 11.17 5.32 -23.70
CA VAL A 88 9.99 4.58 -24.17
C VAL A 88 10.27 3.07 -24.25
N ALA A 89 11.45 2.66 -24.72
CA ALA A 89 11.77 1.24 -24.90
C ALA A 89 11.91 0.51 -23.55
N ALA A 90 12.59 1.15 -22.58
CA ALA A 90 12.70 0.61 -21.21
C ALA A 90 11.33 0.52 -20.54
N ARG A 91 10.49 1.55 -20.69
CA ARG A 91 9.13 1.58 -20.19
C ARG A 91 8.25 0.46 -20.78
N GLU A 92 8.26 0.30 -22.11
CA GLU A 92 7.50 -0.76 -22.78
C GLU A 92 7.94 -2.15 -22.34
N THR A 93 9.24 -2.37 -22.21
CA THR A 93 9.79 -3.64 -21.72
C THR A 93 9.32 -3.91 -20.30
N CYS A 94 9.41 -2.93 -19.40
CA CYS A 94 8.92 -3.03 -18.03
C CYS A 94 7.42 -3.30 -17.99
N ALA A 95 6.61 -2.58 -18.78
CA ALA A 95 5.16 -2.73 -18.83
C ALA A 95 4.74 -4.15 -19.27
N ASN A 96 5.42 -4.70 -20.29
CA ASN A 96 5.19 -6.06 -20.77
C ASN A 96 5.48 -7.11 -19.67
N LEU A 97 6.60 -6.96 -18.96
CA LEU A 97 6.97 -7.88 -17.86
C LEU A 97 6.06 -7.70 -16.65
N ALA A 98 5.64 -6.48 -16.37
CA ALA A 98 4.74 -6.16 -15.26
C ALA A 98 3.30 -6.64 -15.48
N ARG A 99 2.91 -6.99 -16.70
CA ARG A 99 1.57 -7.55 -17.02
C ARG A 99 0.43 -6.66 -16.51
N GLY A 100 0.47 -5.37 -16.81
CA GLY A 100 -0.53 -4.38 -16.41
C GLY A 100 -0.40 -3.86 -14.97
N ARG A 101 0.67 -4.21 -14.24
CA ARG A 101 0.91 -3.74 -12.87
C ARG A 101 1.81 -2.48 -12.79
N LEU A 102 2.42 -2.07 -13.90
CA LEU A 102 3.25 -0.87 -13.94
C LEU A 102 2.38 0.37 -13.83
N VAL A 103 2.77 1.26 -12.94
CA VAL A 103 2.21 2.61 -12.76
C VAL A 103 3.36 3.60 -12.81
N VAL A 104 3.19 4.70 -13.51
CA VAL A 104 4.10 5.85 -13.45
C VAL A 104 3.46 6.87 -12.52
N ALA A 105 4.16 7.22 -11.44
CA ALA A 105 3.57 8.02 -10.36
C ALA A 105 3.09 9.38 -10.84
N GLU A 106 3.84 10.03 -11.75
CA GLU A 106 3.54 11.34 -12.31
C GLU A 106 2.35 11.34 -13.27
N GLU A 107 1.95 10.17 -13.78
CA GLU A 107 0.80 10.01 -14.68
C GLU A 107 -0.46 9.54 -13.93
N SER A 108 -0.33 9.22 -12.64
CA SER A 108 -1.43 8.74 -11.81
C SER A 108 -2.17 9.92 -11.16
N GLU A 109 -3.50 9.86 -11.18
CA GLU A 109 -4.34 10.79 -10.42
C GLU A 109 -4.43 10.43 -8.92
N GLU A 110 -3.99 9.24 -8.54
CA GLU A 110 -3.98 8.80 -7.15
C GLU A 110 -2.98 9.59 -6.32
N ARG A 111 -3.44 10.17 -5.23
CA ARG A 111 -2.57 10.84 -4.26
C ARG A 111 -2.08 9.85 -3.22
N TRP A 112 -0.78 9.83 -2.99
CA TRP A 112 -0.15 8.99 -1.98
C TRP A 112 0.58 9.87 -0.96
N THR A 113 0.48 9.50 0.31
CA THR A 113 1.22 10.17 1.40
C THR A 113 2.51 9.41 1.66
N GLU A 114 3.65 10.06 1.51
CA GLU A 114 4.92 9.48 1.94
C GLU A 114 5.17 9.79 3.41
N SER A 115 5.66 8.80 4.13
CA SER A 115 6.00 8.95 5.55
C SER A 115 7.23 8.12 5.92
N ALA A 116 7.90 8.54 6.97
CA ALA A 116 8.81 7.65 7.69
C ALA A 116 8.04 6.49 8.31
N PHE A 117 8.75 5.41 8.64
CA PHE A 117 8.11 4.29 9.34
C PHE A 117 7.58 4.76 10.71
N PRO A 118 6.31 4.49 11.04
CA PRO A 118 5.70 4.97 12.29
C PRO A 118 6.40 4.36 13.52
N ALA A 119 6.69 5.21 14.50
CA ALA A 119 7.41 4.78 15.70
C ALA A 119 6.55 3.98 16.68
N SER A 120 5.21 4.10 16.58
CA SER A 120 4.27 3.44 17.47
C SER A 120 2.93 3.20 16.76
N ARG A 121 2.06 2.41 17.39
CA ARG A 121 0.69 2.21 16.92
C ARG A 121 -0.08 3.53 16.83
N LEU A 122 0.02 4.38 17.83
CA LEU A 122 -0.64 5.68 17.82
C LEU A 122 -0.19 6.52 16.62
N ALA A 123 1.12 6.57 16.36
CA ALA A 123 1.65 7.29 15.20
C ALA A 123 1.16 6.68 13.87
N TRP A 124 0.95 5.37 13.81
CA TRP A 124 0.36 4.70 12.65
C TRP A 124 -1.10 5.07 12.45
N ASP A 125 -1.90 5.04 13.52
CA ASP A 125 -3.32 5.42 13.47
C ASP A 125 -3.50 6.88 13.10
N ASP A 126 -2.65 7.78 13.63
CA ASP A 126 -2.64 9.19 13.29
C ASP A 126 -2.28 9.39 11.79
N LEU A 127 -1.28 8.68 11.28
CA LEU A 127 -0.89 8.73 9.88
C LEU A 127 -2.02 8.25 8.96
N ARG A 128 -2.68 7.13 9.29
CA ARG A 128 -3.82 6.61 8.53
C ARG A 128 -4.97 7.60 8.49
N ASN A 129 -5.33 8.14 9.65
CA ASN A 129 -6.44 9.09 9.79
C ASN A 129 -6.15 10.38 9.01
N ALA A 130 -4.95 10.93 9.14
CA ALA A 130 -4.53 12.12 8.42
C ALA A 130 -4.51 11.90 6.90
N SER A 131 -4.00 10.77 6.44
CA SER A 131 -3.95 10.41 5.00
C SER A 131 -5.35 10.24 4.43
N THR A 132 -6.23 9.55 5.16
CA THR A 132 -7.64 9.37 4.76
C THR A 132 -8.36 10.72 4.70
N ALA A 133 -8.19 11.57 5.71
CA ALA A 133 -8.78 12.91 5.74
C ALA A 133 -8.28 13.81 4.60
N ALA A 134 -7.03 13.64 4.18
CA ALA A 134 -6.46 14.31 3.02
C ALA A 134 -6.93 13.72 1.68
N GLY A 135 -7.73 12.64 1.69
CA GLY A 135 -8.20 11.93 0.48
C GLY A 135 -7.07 11.22 -0.25
N ALA A 136 -6.06 10.73 0.46
CA ALA A 136 -5.02 9.91 -0.12
C ALA A 136 -5.54 8.50 -0.42
N ALA A 137 -5.11 7.93 -1.54
CA ALA A 137 -5.39 6.54 -1.90
C ALA A 137 -4.59 5.57 -1.02
N GLY A 138 -3.42 5.99 -0.56
CA GLY A 138 -2.56 5.16 0.26
C GLY A 138 -1.39 5.91 0.89
N VAL A 139 -0.60 5.16 1.66
CA VAL A 139 0.62 5.62 2.32
C VAL A 139 1.80 4.84 1.77
N VAL A 140 2.91 5.53 1.46
CA VAL A 140 4.18 4.91 1.07
C VAL A 140 5.13 4.94 2.25
N LEU A 141 5.56 3.76 2.68
CA LEU A 141 6.51 3.57 3.77
C LEU A 141 7.87 3.08 3.26
N PRO A 142 8.97 3.39 3.93
CA PRO A 142 10.25 2.77 3.62
C PRO A 142 10.23 1.27 3.93
N ASN A 143 11.08 0.49 3.25
CA ASN A 143 11.31 -0.91 3.60
C ASN A 143 12.06 -0.99 4.94
N ASP A 144 11.31 -1.20 6.00
CA ASP A 144 11.80 -1.33 7.39
C ASP A 144 11.59 -2.78 7.85
N PRO A 145 12.51 -3.38 8.62
CA PRO A 145 12.34 -4.75 9.13
C PRO A 145 11.01 -5.01 9.86
N ARG A 146 10.42 -3.98 10.47
CA ARG A 146 9.12 -4.05 11.17
C ARG A 146 7.91 -3.99 10.24
N LEU A 147 8.14 -3.68 8.95
CA LEU A 147 7.07 -3.51 7.98
C LEU A 147 6.25 -4.77 7.78
N ILE A 148 6.89 -5.93 7.78
CA ILE A 148 6.22 -7.24 7.63
C ILE A 148 5.20 -7.47 8.75
N ASP A 149 5.56 -7.12 9.98
CA ASP A 149 4.65 -7.24 11.13
C ASP A 149 3.49 -6.26 11.02
N LEU A 150 3.75 -5.02 10.58
CA LEU A 150 2.73 -4.02 10.32
C LEU A 150 1.72 -4.48 9.26
N LEU A 151 2.21 -5.05 8.15
CA LEU A 151 1.35 -5.50 7.05
C LEU A 151 0.48 -6.69 7.45
N ARG A 152 1.01 -7.63 8.24
CA ARG A 152 0.29 -8.82 8.69
C ARG A 152 -0.69 -8.55 9.83
N ASN A 153 -0.36 -7.60 10.68
CA ASN A 153 -1.12 -7.25 11.86
C ASN A 153 -1.23 -5.73 11.99
N PRO A 154 -2.01 -5.06 11.15
CA PRO A 154 -2.12 -3.60 11.16
C PRO A 154 -2.63 -3.05 12.50
N ASP A 155 -3.16 -3.92 13.36
CA ASP A 155 -3.65 -3.59 14.70
C ASP A 155 -2.61 -3.81 15.82
N ILE A 156 -1.44 -4.41 15.52
CA ILE A 156 -0.43 -4.76 16.52
C ILE A 156 0.92 -4.11 16.15
N ILE A 157 1.03 -2.81 16.34
CA ILE A 157 2.34 -2.17 16.53
C ILE A 157 2.53 -2.03 18.05
N GLU A 158 2.80 -3.13 18.72
CA GLU A 158 3.31 -3.04 20.09
C GLU A 158 4.80 -2.71 20.01
N ALA A 159 5.17 -1.58 20.64
CA ALA A 159 6.56 -1.30 20.94
C ALA A 159 7.07 -2.46 21.79
N ARG A 160 7.99 -3.24 21.26
CA ARG A 160 8.76 -4.24 22.03
C ARG A 160 9.76 -3.54 22.95
N ASP A 161 9.31 -2.54 23.70
CA ASP A 161 10.13 -1.87 24.72
C ASP A 161 10.32 -2.73 25.97
N ASP A 162 9.50 -3.74 26.14
CA ASP A 162 9.52 -4.67 27.29
C ASP A 162 10.61 -5.75 27.22
N LEU A 163 11.31 -5.90 26.08
CA LEU A 163 12.45 -6.82 25.98
C LEU A 163 13.78 -6.25 26.49
N LYS A 164 13.83 -4.99 26.94
CA LYS A 164 15.04 -4.35 27.45
C LYS A 164 15.30 -4.54 28.95
N LEU A 165 14.44 -5.22 29.66
CA LEU A 165 14.51 -5.29 31.14
C LEU A 165 14.84 -6.68 31.72
N SER A 166 15.63 -7.51 31.06
CA SER A 166 16.03 -8.78 31.66
C SER A 166 17.50 -9.15 31.45
N PHE A 167 18.43 -8.22 31.66
CA PHE A 167 19.81 -8.50 31.96
C PHE A 167 20.33 -7.45 32.95
N GLY A 168 20.08 -7.72 34.23
CA GLY A 168 20.71 -7.14 35.39
C GLY A 168 21.37 -8.25 36.21
#